data_4df620639c351283af9dd41b6991f97f
#
_entry.id   4df620639c351283af9dd41b6991f97f
#
_cell.length_a   1.000
_cell.length_b   1.000
_cell.length_c   1.000
_cell.angle_alpha   90.00
_cell.angle_beta   90.00
_cell.angle_gamma   90.00
#
_symmetry.space_group_name_H-M   'P 1'
#
loop_
_entity.id
_entity.type
_entity.pdbx_description
1 polymer ?
#
loop_
_entity_poly.entity_id
_entity_poly.type
_entity_poly.pdbx_seq_one_letter_code
_entity_poly.pdbx_strand_id
1 'polypeptide(L)'
;MDKKITGLKLFLLLFWQVSFAQQTILTDSNLPIMVISTDIDPATNSPIDIPDEPKVLATMQLIFRPDGARNYLTDITNDSFLNYNGRMGIELRGSSSQELDKKPYGFTTLLEDNDSNNNVSLLGMPSENDWVLNSLAYDPSMIRDYLSYTLASNMGNYAPRVKYIEVIVNDDYKGVYILTEKIKRDSDRVNLKKIDDEDTDFPEVTGGVHH
;
A
#
# COMPACT_ATOMS: atom_id res chain seq x y z
N MET A 1 -24.27 -78.26 -6.21
CA MET A 1 -23.09 -77.58 -6.83
C MET A 1 -23.25 -76.11 -6.57
N ASP A 2 -22.73 -75.63 -5.43
CA ASP A 2 -22.88 -74.22 -5.00
C ASP A 2 -21.66 -73.44 -5.38
N LYS A 3 -21.84 -72.48 -6.26
CA LYS A 3 -20.78 -71.46 -6.58
C LYS A 3 -20.83 -70.34 -5.59
N LYS A 4 -19.86 -70.30 -4.66
CA LYS A 4 -19.60 -69.13 -3.80
C LYS A 4 -18.99 -68.01 -4.63
N ILE A 5 -19.73 -66.92 -4.77
CA ILE A 5 -19.22 -65.69 -5.34
C ILE A 5 -18.53 -64.89 -4.19
N THR A 6 -17.22 -64.86 -4.23
CA THR A 6 -16.42 -64.10 -3.27
C THR A 6 -16.43 -62.64 -3.72
N GLY A 7 -17.17 -61.78 -3.04
CA GLY A 7 -17.22 -60.34 -3.32
C GLY A 7 -15.91 -59.66 -2.88
N LEU A 8 -15.17 -59.17 -3.85
CA LEU A 8 -14.00 -58.30 -3.66
C LEU A 8 -14.48 -56.91 -3.25
N LYS A 9 -14.35 -56.55 -1.97
CA LYS A 9 -14.58 -55.18 -1.50
C LYS A 9 -13.39 -54.31 -1.87
N LEU A 10 -13.59 -53.50 -2.91
CA LEU A 10 -12.63 -52.48 -3.31
C LEU A 10 -12.73 -51.33 -2.29
N PHE A 11 -11.72 -51.20 -1.41
CA PHE A 11 -11.60 -50.09 -0.46
C PHE A 11 -11.01 -48.90 -1.22
N LEU A 12 -11.87 -47.95 -1.62
CA LEU A 12 -11.43 -46.66 -2.19
C LEU A 12 -10.91 -45.80 -1.05
N LEU A 13 -9.59 -45.74 -0.86
CA LEU A 13 -8.91 -44.77 -0.02
C LEU A 13 -8.93 -43.40 -0.74
N LEU A 14 -9.90 -42.57 -0.40
CA LEU A 14 -9.89 -41.15 -0.75
C LEU A 14 -8.79 -40.48 0.04
N PHE A 15 -7.61 -40.29 -0.59
CA PHE A 15 -6.60 -39.39 -0.10
C PHE A 15 -7.12 -37.96 -0.26
N TRP A 16 -7.64 -37.40 0.82
CA TRP A 16 -7.93 -35.99 0.90
C TRP A 16 -6.58 -35.25 0.99
N GLN A 17 -6.09 -34.75 -0.15
CA GLN A 17 -4.94 -33.88 -0.18
C GLN A 17 -5.37 -32.53 0.42
N VAL A 18 -5.04 -32.31 1.67
CA VAL A 18 -5.09 -30.98 2.28
C VAL A 18 -3.92 -30.20 1.70
N SER A 19 -4.19 -29.41 0.66
CA SER A 19 -3.23 -28.41 0.18
C SER A 19 -3.15 -27.31 1.23
N PHE A 20 -2.12 -27.35 2.06
CA PHE A 20 -1.74 -26.18 2.83
C PHE A 20 -1.24 -25.13 1.84
N ALA A 21 -1.96 -24.04 1.70
CA ALA A 21 -1.43 -22.85 1.04
C ALA A 21 -0.17 -22.44 1.84
N GLN A 22 0.99 -22.58 1.23
CA GLN A 22 2.25 -22.15 1.85
C GLN A 22 2.23 -20.62 1.86
N GLN A 23 2.05 -20.03 3.05
CA GLN A 23 2.13 -18.59 3.20
C GLN A 23 3.55 -18.15 2.81
N THR A 24 3.66 -17.29 1.82
CA THR A 24 4.94 -16.74 1.39
C THR A 24 5.43 -15.78 2.48
N ILE A 25 6.52 -16.13 3.12
CA ILE A 25 7.17 -15.27 4.12
C ILE A 25 8.24 -14.45 3.40
N LEU A 26 8.07 -13.14 3.38
CA LEU A 26 9.12 -12.23 2.91
C LEU A 26 10.21 -12.13 3.97
N THR A 27 11.45 -12.39 3.61
CA THR A 27 12.63 -12.23 4.50
C THR A 27 13.49 -11.04 4.09
N ASP A 28 13.59 -10.80 2.80
CA ASP A 28 14.39 -9.72 2.22
C ASP A 28 13.92 -9.39 0.80
N SER A 29 14.23 -8.18 0.33
CA SER A 29 13.94 -7.71 -1.03
C SER A 29 14.99 -6.69 -1.51
N ASN A 30 15.12 -6.53 -2.82
CA ASN A 30 15.78 -5.37 -3.42
C ASN A 30 14.89 -4.13 -3.48
N LEU A 31 13.60 -4.27 -3.17
CA LEU A 31 12.67 -3.16 -3.00
C LEU A 31 12.60 -2.74 -1.53
N PRO A 32 12.24 -1.49 -1.22
CA PRO A 32 11.89 -1.09 0.15
C PRO A 32 10.77 -1.98 0.70
N ILE A 33 10.77 -2.23 2.02
CA ILE A 33 9.77 -3.07 2.67
C ILE A 33 8.95 -2.20 3.63
N MET A 34 7.64 -2.13 3.42
CA MET A 34 6.71 -1.43 4.29
C MET A 34 5.96 -2.44 5.14
N VAL A 35 6.06 -2.28 6.45
CA VAL A 35 5.33 -3.08 7.44
C VAL A 35 4.29 -2.20 8.11
N ILE A 36 3.03 -2.62 8.06
CA ILE A 36 1.88 -1.92 8.62
C ILE A 36 1.23 -2.83 9.65
N SER A 37 1.04 -2.30 10.85
CA SER A 37 0.34 -2.99 11.93
C SER A 37 -0.82 -2.11 12.42
N THR A 38 -2.05 -2.52 12.18
CA THR A 38 -3.24 -1.82 12.69
C THR A 38 -3.32 -1.97 14.20
N ASP A 39 -3.93 -0.99 14.86
CA ASP A 39 -4.14 -1.07 16.30
C ASP A 39 -5.00 -2.30 16.65
N ILE A 40 -4.88 -2.76 17.88
CA ILE A 40 -5.61 -3.93 18.37
C ILE A 40 -7.01 -3.50 18.85
N ASP A 41 -8.03 -4.18 18.37
CA ASP A 41 -9.40 -4.02 18.88
C ASP A 41 -9.48 -4.60 20.31
N PRO A 42 -9.79 -3.78 21.33
CA PRO A 42 -9.88 -4.24 22.71
C PRO A 42 -10.96 -5.31 22.94
N ALA A 43 -11.98 -5.37 22.09
CA ALA A 43 -13.07 -6.33 22.23
C ALA A 43 -12.70 -7.72 21.72
N THR A 44 -11.91 -7.80 20.65
CA THR A 44 -11.54 -9.06 20.01
C THR A 44 -10.10 -9.49 20.29
N ASN A 45 -9.27 -8.59 20.80
CA ASN A 45 -7.83 -8.75 20.98
C ASN A 45 -7.11 -9.14 19.67
N SER A 46 -7.61 -8.64 18.55
CA SER A 46 -7.07 -8.88 17.20
C SER A 46 -6.79 -7.55 16.49
N PRO A 47 -5.89 -7.52 15.49
CA PRO A 47 -5.71 -6.34 14.66
C PRO A 47 -7.03 -5.88 14.04
N ILE A 48 -7.27 -4.56 14.03
CA ILE A 48 -8.47 -3.98 13.42
C ILE A 48 -8.39 -4.17 11.90
N ASP A 49 -9.46 -4.70 11.30
CA ASP A 49 -9.58 -4.79 9.84
C ASP A 49 -9.60 -3.39 9.22
N ILE A 50 -8.93 -3.24 8.08
CA ILE A 50 -8.88 -1.95 7.37
C ILE A 50 -10.20 -1.76 6.59
N PRO A 51 -11.05 -0.79 6.98
CA PRO A 51 -12.32 -0.52 6.30
C PRO A 51 -12.15 0.39 5.09
N ASP A 52 -13.24 0.64 4.35
CA ASP A 52 -13.30 1.69 3.33
C ASP A 52 -13.23 3.08 3.97
N GLU A 53 -14.08 3.33 4.96
CA GLU A 53 -14.14 4.54 5.79
C GLU A 53 -14.71 4.22 7.18
N PRO A 54 -14.30 4.91 8.23
CA PRO A 54 -13.18 5.86 8.34
C PRO A 54 -11.82 5.16 8.41
N LYS A 55 -10.72 5.91 8.26
CA LYS A 55 -9.38 5.40 8.50
C LYS A 55 -9.23 4.82 9.90
N VAL A 56 -8.57 3.67 9.99
CA VAL A 56 -8.15 3.08 11.26
C VAL A 56 -6.71 3.46 11.56
N LEU A 57 -6.40 3.54 12.85
CA LEU A 57 -5.04 3.83 13.31
C LEU A 57 -4.14 2.62 13.14
N ALA A 58 -2.89 2.89 12.77
CA ALA A 58 -1.86 1.89 12.57
C ALA A 58 -0.48 2.47 12.87
N THR A 59 0.51 1.61 13.00
CA THR A 59 1.93 1.95 12.89
C THR A 59 2.45 1.54 11.52
N MET A 60 3.39 2.32 10.98
CA MET A 60 4.09 2.01 9.74
C MET A 60 5.59 2.08 9.96
N GLN A 61 6.30 1.06 9.51
CA GLN A 61 7.75 1.03 9.43
C GLN A 61 8.15 0.81 7.98
N LEU A 62 8.99 1.67 7.43
CA LEU A 62 9.45 1.61 6.04
C LEU A 62 10.96 1.37 6.03
N ILE A 63 11.34 0.15 5.73
CA ILE A 63 12.74 -0.29 5.65
C ILE A 63 13.29 0.09 4.29
N PHE A 64 14.41 0.81 4.30
CA PHE A 64 15.10 1.22 3.07
C PHE A 64 16.59 1.43 3.31
N ARG A 65 17.42 0.71 2.56
CA ARG A 65 18.87 0.87 2.53
C ARG A 65 19.26 1.76 1.35
N PRO A 66 19.72 3.00 1.60
CA PRO A 66 19.99 3.97 0.53
C PRO A 66 21.25 3.64 -0.29
N ASP A 67 22.12 2.76 0.21
CA ASP A 67 23.33 2.28 -0.46
C ASP A 67 23.06 1.28 -1.61
N GLY A 68 21.77 0.94 -1.84
CA GLY A 68 21.35 -0.03 -2.85
C GLY A 68 21.54 -1.49 -2.44
N ALA A 69 21.93 -1.77 -1.19
CA ALA A 69 21.93 -3.11 -0.65
C ALA A 69 20.50 -3.67 -0.50
N ARG A 70 20.39 -5.00 -0.34
CA ARG A 70 19.08 -5.61 -0.07
C ARG A 70 18.52 -5.14 1.28
N ASN A 71 17.24 -4.93 1.31
CA ASN A 71 16.47 -4.65 2.52
C ASN A 71 16.10 -5.98 3.17
N TYR A 72 16.36 -6.14 4.45
CA TYR A 72 16.01 -7.33 5.22
C TYR A 72 14.90 -7.01 6.20
N LEU A 73 13.93 -7.91 6.37
CA LEU A 73 12.86 -7.70 7.34
C LEU A 73 13.40 -7.54 8.78
N THR A 74 14.54 -8.15 9.08
CA THR A 74 15.24 -8.00 10.37
C THR A 74 15.77 -6.59 10.61
N ASP A 75 15.88 -5.74 9.58
CA ASP A 75 16.29 -4.33 9.71
C ASP A 75 15.22 -3.47 10.42
N ILE A 76 14.02 -4.00 10.62
CA ILE A 76 12.89 -3.31 11.28
C ILE A 76 13.23 -2.81 12.69
N THR A 77 14.21 -3.40 13.35
CA THR A 77 14.70 -2.99 14.67
C THR A 77 15.88 -2.04 14.64
N ASN A 78 16.34 -1.63 13.46
CA ASN A 78 17.50 -0.76 13.30
C ASN A 78 17.09 0.57 12.64
N ASP A 79 16.99 1.62 13.45
CA ASP A 79 16.57 2.96 13.01
C ASP A 79 17.41 3.53 11.85
N SER A 80 18.67 3.07 11.69
CA SER A 80 19.54 3.51 10.58
C SER A 80 19.03 3.04 9.21
N PHE A 81 18.17 2.05 9.16
CA PHE A 81 17.58 1.49 7.94
C PHE A 81 16.08 1.79 7.82
N LEU A 82 15.50 2.53 8.77
CA LEU A 82 14.12 2.97 8.69
C LEU A 82 14.02 4.34 8.03
N ASN A 83 13.43 4.39 6.83
CA ASN A 83 13.07 5.64 6.18
C ASN A 83 11.89 6.34 6.89
N TYR A 84 11.02 5.55 7.51
CA TYR A 84 9.93 6.02 8.37
C TYR A 84 9.62 4.99 9.46
N ASN A 85 9.30 5.49 10.64
CA ASN A 85 8.78 4.71 11.76
C ASN A 85 7.84 5.61 12.56
N GLY A 86 6.54 5.37 12.50
CA GLY A 86 5.57 6.24 13.18
C GLY A 86 4.11 5.87 12.94
N ARG A 87 3.24 6.76 13.37
CA ARG A 87 1.79 6.59 13.31
C ARG A 87 1.23 6.90 11.93
N MET A 88 0.12 6.26 11.59
CA MET A 88 -0.65 6.50 10.38
C MET A 88 -2.13 6.18 10.58
N GLY A 89 -2.98 6.81 9.77
CA GLY A 89 -4.34 6.37 9.52
C GLY A 89 -4.43 5.70 8.16
N ILE A 90 -5.08 4.53 8.05
CA ILE A 90 -5.18 3.75 6.82
C ILE A 90 -6.61 3.31 6.53
N GLU A 91 -6.98 3.30 5.25
CA GLU A 91 -8.28 2.88 4.74
C GLU A 91 -8.15 2.10 3.43
N LEU A 92 -9.14 1.31 3.08
CA LEU A 92 -9.27 0.80 1.71
C LEU A 92 -9.52 1.96 0.76
N ARG A 93 -9.06 1.81 -0.48
CA ARG A 93 -9.21 2.86 -1.48
C ARG A 93 -9.79 2.31 -2.78
N GLY A 94 -10.53 3.18 -3.48
CA GLY A 94 -11.10 2.88 -4.79
C GLY A 94 -12.58 2.47 -4.68
N SER A 95 -13.13 2.00 -5.76
CA SER A 95 -14.49 1.49 -5.87
C SER A 95 -14.43 0.00 -6.25
N SER A 96 -14.49 -0.35 -7.53
CA SER A 96 -14.40 -1.74 -8.00
C SER A 96 -13.08 -2.44 -7.63
N SER A 97 -11.99 -1.71 -7.43
CA SER A 97 -10.71 -2.29 -7.03
C SER A 97 -10.71 -2.85 -5.60
N GLN A 98 -11.67 -2.44 -4.77
CA GLN A 98 -11.86 -3.02 -3.44
C GLN A 98 -12.44 -4.43 -3.47
N GLU A 99 -13.04 -4.85 -4.57
CA GLU A 99 -13.58 -6.22 -4.73
C GLU A 99 -12.47 -7.26 -4.98
N LEU A 100 -11.27 -6.81 -5.40
CA LEU A 100 -10.14 -7.70 -5.67
C LEU A 100 -9.51 -8.21 -4.37
N ASP A 101 -8.91 -9.40 -4.40
CA ASP A 101 -8.22 -9.98 -3.24
C ASP A 101 -7.06 -9.09 -2.75
N LYS A 102 -6.30 -8.55 -3.69
CA LYS A 102 -5.20 -7.61 -3.39
C LYS A 102 -5.74 -6.18 -3.34
N LYS A 103 -5.98 -5.69 -2.13
CA LYS A 103 -6.61 -4.38 -1.87
C LYS A 103 -5.66 -3.21 -2.09
N PRO A 104 -6.10 -2.11 -2.71
CA PRO A 104 -5.40 -0.83 -2.66
C PRO A 104 -5.73 -0.08 -1.36
N TYR A 105 -4.79 0.75 -0.88
CA TYR A 105 -4.96 1.51 0.35
C TYR A 105 -4.68 3.00 0.15
N GLY A 106 -5.41 3.85 0.89
CA GLY A 106 -5.09 5.24 1.13
C GLY A 106 -4.59 5.40 2.56
N PHE A 107 -3.55 6.23 2.78
CA PHE A 107 -3.10 6.46 4.13
C PHE A 107 -2.60 7.89 4.35
N THR A 108 -2.64 8.31 5.61
CA THR A 108 -2.13 9.60 6.09
C THR A 108 -1.15 9.35 7.21
N THR A 109 0.06 9.87 7.11
CA THR A 109 1.04 9.86 8.21
C THR A 109 0.64 10.85 9.28
N LEU A 110 0.71 10.42 10.55
CA LEU A 110 0.24 11.17 11.72
C LEU A 110 1.36 11.40 12.72
N LEU A 111 1.20 12.43 13.53
CA LEU A 111 2.00 12.62 14.73
C LEU A 111 1.59 11.60 15.81
N GLU A 112 2.33 11.56 16.92
CA GLU A 112 2.07 10.63 18.04
C GLU A 112 0.74 10.89 18.76
N ASP A 113 0.10 12.03 18.50
CA ASP A 113 -1.25 12.35 19.01
C ASP A 113 -2.36 11.58 18.30
N ASN A 114 -2.04 10.86 17.20
CA ASN A 114 -2.97 10.10 16.35
C ASN A 114 -4.05 10.94 15.63
N ASP A 115 -3.90 12.24 15.54
CA ASP A 115 -4.86 13.17 14.95
C ASP A 115 -4.20 14.16 14.00
N SER A 116 -3.10 14.76 14.42
CA SER A 116 -2.38 15.76 13.63
C SER A 116 -1.60 15.13 12.49
N ASN A 117 -1.68 15.74 11.31
CA ASN A 117 -0.93 15.30 10.13
C ASN A 117 0.58 15.46 10.33
N ASN A 118 1.34 14.48 9.88
CA ASN A 118 2.80 14.48 9.91
C ASN A 118 3.34 14.47 8.48
N ASN A 119 3.81 15.63 8.00
CA ASN A 119 4.42 15.70 6.67
C ASN A 119 5.81 15.05 6.69
N VAL A 120 5.99 14.01 5.90
CA VAL A 120 7.24 13.23 5.85
C VAL A 120 7.67 12.96 4.41
N SER A 121 8.98 12.86 4.20
CA SER A 121 9.55 12.43 2.91
C SER A 121 9.69 10.92 2.90
N LEU A 122 8.85 10.23 2.13
CA LEU A 122 8.96 8.79 1.93
C LEU A 122 9.79 8.49 0.68
N LEU A 123 10.87 7.72 0.86
CA LEU A 123 11.77 7.27 -0.22
C LEU A 123 12.29 8.42 -1.11
N GLY A 124 12.55 9.58 -0.52
CA GLY A 124 13.05 10.77 -1.20
C GLY A 124 12.02 11.54 -2.03
N MET A 125 10.74 11.20 -1.93
CA MET A 125 9.64 12.00 -2.50
C MET A 125 9.39 13.23 -1.61
N PRO A 126 8.88 14.35 -2.14
CA PRO A 126 8.58 15.56 -1.36
C PRO A 126 7.73 15.28 -0.12
N SER A 127 8.01 16.06 0.93
CA SER A 127 7.35 15.91 2.23
C SER A 127 5.87 16.18 2.15
N GLU A 128 5.07 15.20 2.60
CA GLU A 128 3.61 15.25 2.59
C GLU A 128 3.05 14.20 3.56
N ASN A 129 1.77 14.29 3.87
CA ASN A 129 1.11 13.36 4.78
C ASN A 129 0.21 12.33 4.06
N ASP A 130 -0.32 12.65 2.86
CA ASP A 130 -1.26 11.79 2.15
C ASP A 130 -0.61 10.98 1.03
N TRP A 131 -0.78 9.67 1.09
CA TRP A 131 -0.14 8.69 0.22
C TRP A 131 -1.12 7.61 -0.25
N VAL A 132 -0.75 6.89 -1.28
CA VAL A 132 -1.54 5.80 -1.86
C VAL A 132 -0.65 4.57 -2.05
N LEU A 133 -1.17 3.41 -1.66
CA LEU A 133 -0.65 2.09 -2.02
C LEU A 133 -1.52 1.51 -3.14
N ASN A 134 -1.05 1.62 -4.37
CA ASN A 134 -1.73 1.00 -5.50
C ASN A 134 -1.33 -0.46 -5.61
N SER A 135 -2.31 -1.36 -5.53
CA SER A 135 -2.10 -2.81 -5.53
C SER A 135 -1.66 -3.39 -6.86
N LEU A 136 -1.86 -2.65 -7.98
CA LEU A 136 -1.60 -3.12 -9.35
C LEU A 136 -2.39 -4.38 -9.74
N ALA A 137 -3.46 -4.70 -9.01
CA ALA A 137 -4.18 -5.97 -9.16
C ALA A 137 -4.82 -6.15 -10.56
N TYR A 138 -5.11 -5.06 -11.28
CA TYR A 138 -5.62 -5.10 -12.66
C TYR A 138 -4.52 -5.14 -13.73
N ASP A 139 -3.25 -4.97 -13.34
CA ASP A 139 -2.13 -4.98 -14.27
C ASP A 139 -1.17 -6.14 -13.99
N PRO A 140 -1.33 -7.29 -14.66
CA PRO A 140 -0.41 -8.42 -14.49
C PRO A 140 1.05 -8.11 -14.81
N SER A 141 1.31 -7.06 -15.61
CA SER A 141 2.68 -6.62 -15.93
C SER A 141 3.30 -5.77 -14.81
N MET A 142 2.47 -5.19 -13.93
CA MET A 142 2.83 -4.28 -12.83
C MET A 142 3.62 -3.02 -13.25
N ILE A 143 3.66 -2.68 -14.54
CA ILE A 143 4.49 -1.56 -15.04
C ILE A 143 3.70 -0.41 -15.68
N ARG A 144 2.41 -0.59 -16.00
CA ARG A 144 1.65 0.39 -16.77
C ARG A 144 1.54 1.75 -16.06
N ASP A 145 1.17 1.75 -14.79
CA ASP A 145 1.07 2.98 -14.00
C ASP A 145 2.42 3.65 -13.84
N TYR A 146 3.45 2.87 -13.48
CA TYR A 146 4.82 3.37 -13.36
C TYR A 146 5.31 4.02 -14.66
N LEU A 147 5.11 3.33 -15.79
CA LEU A 147 5.52 3.82 -17.10
C LEU A 147 4.75 5.08 -17.48
N SER A 148 3.43 5.10 -17.28
CA SER A 148 2.57 6.24 -17.60
C SER A 148 2.97 7.49 -16.84
N TYR A 149 3.17 7.38 -15.52
CA TYR A 149 3.61 8.51 -14.69
C TYR A 149 5.02 8.99 -15.04
N THR A 150 5.94 8.04 -15.29
CA THR A 150 7.31 8.38 -15.68
C THR A 150 7.34 9.09 -17.05
N LEU A 151 6.57 8.61 -18.03
CA LEU A 151 6.48 9.26 -19.34
C LEU A 151 5.86 10.64 -19.25
N ALA A 152 4.76 10.80 -18.52
CA ALA A 152 4.12 12.11 -18.35
C ALA A 152 5.06 13.11 -17.68
N SER A 153 5.78 12.71 -16.65
CA SER A 153 6.79 13.54 -16.00
C SER A 153 7.94 13.92 -16.93
N ASN A 154 8.45 12.97 -17.72
CA ASN A 154 9.52 13.23 -18.70
C ASN A 154 9.09 14.16 -19.84
N MET A 155 7.78 14.25 -20.11
CA MET A 155 7.20 15.20 -21.07
C MET A 155 6.98 16.61 -20.47
N GLY A 156 7.38 16.84 -19.21
CA GLY A 156 7.22 18.12 -18.52
C GLY A 156 5.83 18.33 -17.90
N ASN A 157 4.99 17.31 -17.86
CA ASN A 157 3.70 17.38 -17.18
C ASN A 157 3.82 16.98 -15.71
N TYR A 158 2.93 17.50 -14.87
CA TYR A 158 2.77 16.94 -13.54
C TYR A 158 2.31 15.50 -13.62
N ALA A 159 3.01 14.63 -12.92
CA ALA A 159 2.58 13.27 -12.65
C ALA A 159 2.98 12.89 -11.22
N PRO A 160 2.16 12.10 -10.50
CA PRO A 160 2.54 11.59 -9.19
C PRO A 160 3.88 10.85 -9.24
N ARG A 161 4.74 11.10 -8.27
CA ARG A 161 5.95 10.29 -8.09
C ARG A 161 5.58 8.94 -7.53
N VAL A 162 6.31 7.92 -7.97
CA VAL A 162 5.99 6.52 -7.63
C VAL A 162 7.24 5.74 -7.27
N LYS A 163 7.09 4.79 -6.33
CA LYS A 163 8.14 3.85 -5.92
C LYS A 163 7.55 2.47 -5.75
N TYR A 164 8.21 1.45 -6.31
CA TYR A 164 7.86 0.06 -5.99
C TYR A 164 8.29 -0.28 -4.57
N ILE A 165 7.44 -0.97 -3.84
CA ILE A 165 7.68 -1.43 -2.48
C ILE A 165 7.04 -2.80 -2.24
N GLU A 166 7.61 -3.57 -1.31
CA GLU A 166 6.96 -4.75 -0.73
C GLU A 166 6.06 -4.31 0.44
N VAL A 167 4.90 -4.93 0.60
CA VAL A 167 3.95 -4.55 1.66
C VAL A 167 3.58 -5.77 2.50
N ILE A 168 3.68 -5.60 3.82
CA ILE A 168 3.21 -6.53 4.84
C ILE A 168 2.16 -5.79 5.67
N VAL A 169 0.99 -6.40 5.88
CA VAL A 169 -0.09 -5.85 6.71
C VAL A 169 -0.48 -6.89 7.74
N ASN A 170 -0.34 -6.56 9.02
CA ASN A 170 -0.67 -7.46 10.14
C ASN A 170 -0.01 -8.85 9.98
N ASP A 171 1.29 -8.86 9.74
CA ASP A 171 2.14 -10.04 9.51
C ASP A 171 1.80 -10.84 8.23
N ASP A 172 0.85 -10.37 7.41
CA ASP A 172 0.51 -11.00 6.15
C ASP A 172 1.15 -10.28 4.96
N TYR A 173 1.99 -10.97 4.20
CA TYR A 173 2.67 -10.42 3.03
C TYR A 173 1.70 -10.23 1.87
N LYS A 174 1.48 -8.98 1.47
CA LYS A 174 0.53 -8.59 0.41
C LYS A 174 1.17 -8.49 -0.98
N GLY A 175 2.50 -8.65 -1.10
CA GLY A 175 3.22 -8.56 -2.37
C GLY A 175 3.68 -7.15 -2.71
N VAL A 176 4.07 -6.96 -3.98
CA VAL A 176 4.60 -5.69 -4.51
C VAL A 176 3.47 -4.70 -4.75
N TYR A 177 3.64 -3.47 -4.28
CA TYR A 177 2.77 -2.32 -4.51
C TYR A 177 3.55 -1.18 -5.17
N ILE A 178 2.84 -0.18 -5.69
CA ILE A 178 3.41 1.13 -5.95
C ILE A 178 2.96 2.08 -4.83
N LEU A 179 3.92 2.62 -4.09
CA LEU A 179 3.74 3.80 -3.25
C LEU A 179 3.67 5.02 -4.15
N THR A 180 2.57 5.75 -4.07
CA THR A 180 2.25 6.87 -4.97
C THR A 180 1.85 8.09 -4.16
N GLU A 181 2.25 9.28 -4.61
CA GLU A 181 1.72 10.53 -4.09
C GLU A 181 0.19 10.61 -4.33
N LYS A 182 -0.58 10.99 -3.32
CA LYS A 182 -1.99 11.33 -3.53
C LYS A 182 -2.07 12.61 -4.37
N ILE A 183 -2.80 12.56 -5.48
CA ILE A 183 -3.04 13.75 -6.31
C ILE A 183 -3.88 14.72 -5.49
N LYS A 184 -3.31 15.85 -5.15
CA LYS A 184 -3.98 16.95 -4.47
C LYS A 184 -3.30 18.27 -4.79
N ARG A 185 -3.97 19.35 -4.49
CA ARG A 185 -3.40 20.70 -4.62
C ARG A 185 -2.36 20.92 -3.53
N ASP A 186 -1.14 21.14 -3.94
CA ASP A 186 0.02 21.42 -3.08
C ASP A 186 1.17 21.97 -3.95
N SER A 187 2.11 22.73 -3.37
CA SER A 187 3.26 23.31 -4.09
C SER A 187 4.17 22.27 -4.72
N ASP A 188 4.35 21.12 -4.08
CA ASP A 188 5.19 20.03 -4.55
C ASP A 188 4.41 18.96 -5.34
N ARG A 189 3.09 19.12 -5.47
CA ARG A 189 2.19 18.23 -6.23
C ARG A 189 1.51 18.98 -7.35
N VAL A 190 0.18 19.11 -7.31
CA VAL A 190 -0.53 19.95 -8.30
C VAL A 190 -0.52 21.37 -7.78
N ASN A 191 0.45 22.15 -8.24
CA ASN A 191 0.63 23.52 -7.80
C ASN A 191 -0.38 24.45 -8.49
N LEU A 192 -1.61 24.49 -7.98
CA LEU A 192 -2.71 25.33 -8.46
C LEU A 192 -3.21 26.24 -7.35
N LYS A 193 -3.49 27.51 -7.66
CA LYS A 193 -4.21 28.40 -6.74
C LYS A 193 -5.63 27.86 -6.51
N LYS A 194 -6.11 27.88 -5.28
CA LYS A 194 -7.52 27.65 -5.00
C LYS A 194 -8.33 28.85 -5.52
N ILE A 195 -9.40 28.58 -6.20
CA ILE A 195 -10.41 29.61 -6.48
C ILE A 195 -11.28 29.70 -5.23
N ASP A 196 -11.34 30.89 -4.65
CA ASP A 196 -12.18 31.20 -3.51
C ASP A 196 -13.38 32.07 -3.97
N ASP A 197 -14.42 32.17 -3.15
CA ASP A 197 -15.65 32.91 -3.47
C ASP A 197 -15.40 34.40 -3.76
N GLU A 198 -14.26 34.92 -3.31
CA GLU A 198 -13.80 36.30 -3.51
C GLU A 198 -13.07 36.50 -4.86
N ASP A 199 -12.66 35.41 -5.52
CA ASP A 199 -11.98 35.45 -6.82
C ASP A 199 -13.05 35.66 -7.93
N THR A 200 -13.38 36.90 -8.25
CA THR A 200 -14.44 37.26 -9.21
C THR A 200 -13.91 37.72 -10.55
N ASP A 201 -12.65 38.07 -10.63
CA ASP A 201 -12.06 38.70 -11.79
C ASP A 201 -11.03 37.77 -12.50
N PHE A 202 -10.77 38.06 -13.76
CA PHE A 202 -9.71 37.41 -14.53
C PHE A 202 -8.34 37.97 -14.08
N PRO A 203 -7.26 37.15 -13.87
CA PRO A 203 -7.16 35.71 -14.21
C PRO A 203 -7.55 34.72 -13.09
N GLU A 204 -7.94 35.20 -11.90
CA GLU A 204 -8.14 34.38 -10.70
C GLU A 204 -9.19 33.28 -10.96
N VAL A 205 -10.26 33.60 -11.70
CA VAL A 205 -11.37 32.69 -12.00
C VAL A 205 -10.99 31.58 -13.01
N THR A 206 -9.80 31.59 -13.60
CA THR A 206 -9.39 30.59 -14.60
C THR A 206 -8.81 29.31 -14.03
N GLY A 207 -8.75 29.20 -12.71
CA GLY A 207 -8.27 27.97 -12.06
C GLY A 207 -6.78 27.70 -12.27
N GLY A 208 -5.96 28.55 -11.71
CA GLY A 208 -4.54 28.28 -11.55
C GLY A 208 -3.71 28.29 -12.82
N VAL A 209 -3.40 29.48 -13.28
CA VAL A 209 -2.28 29.66 -14.22
C VAL A 209 -1.01 29.76 -13.38
N HIS A 210 -0.05 28.85 -13.64
CA HIS A 210 1.31 28.96 -13.14
C HIS A 210 2.13 29.81 -14.08
N HIS A 211 2.82 30.76 -13.52
CA HIS A 211 3.93 31.45 -14.17
C HIS A 211 5.24 30.77 -13.75
#